data_fc340dc32283c2a7f236bc0cd85125eb
#
_entry.id   fc340dc32283c2a7f236bc0cd85125eb
#
_cell.length_a   1.000
_cell.length_b   1.000
_cell.length_c   1.000
_cell.angle_alpha   90.00
_cell.angle_beta   90.00
_cell.angle_gamma   90.00
#
_symmetry.space_group_name_H-M   'P 1'
#
loop_
_entity.id
_entity.type
_entity.pdbx_description
1 polymer ?
#
loop_
_entity_poly.entity_id
_entity_poly.type
_entity_poly.pdbx_seq_one_letter_code
_entity_poly.pdbx_strand_id
1 'polypeptide(L)'
;KPRTQKSKYEMKKNILLTMLLMVATMAFAACTEKKGTAMRQNTAAQTDTFKTKSGKTIIFTAIKHASIRINFDGREIEVDPVRGLKPTTDYSRFPKADFILVTHEHFDHCDTIAIRQLEKPTTVIVTNANCAKIIGKGKVMHNGDHMKLADDITIDAVPAYNITPGKEKYHPKGRDNGFILTLDGFRVYISGDTEDIPEMGNIKNIDVAFLSTNQPFT
;
A
#
# COMPACT_ATOMS: atom_id res chain seq x y z
N LYS A 1 -3.92 79.65 -30.33
CA LYS A 1 -2.90 80.01 -29.34
C LYS A 1 -2.09 78.78 -28.98
N PRO A 2 -0.75 78.80 -29.06
CA PRO A 2 0.04 77.63 -28.68
C PRO A 2 -0.09 77.33 -27.17
N ARG A 3 -0.35 76.09 -26.83
CA ARG A 3 -0.38 75.63 -25.45
C ARG A 3 1.03 75.84 -24.83
N THR A 4 1.10 76.45 -23.67
CA THR A 4 2.39 76.74 -23.02
C THR A 4 3.09 75.43 -22.67
N GLN A 5 4.41 75.44 -22.65
CA GLN A 5 5.27 74.28 -22.37
C GLN A 5 4.94 73.65 -21.00
N LYS A 6 4.48 74.45 -20.04
CA LYS A 6 4.03 74.01 -18.70
C LYS A 6 2.78 73.11 -18.78
N SER A 7 1.81 73.39 -19.64
CA SER A 7 0.61 72.61 -19.84
C SER A 7 0.92 71.21 -20.42
N LYS A 8 1.90 71.12 -21.34
CA LYS A 8 2.35 69.85 -21.91
C LYS A 8 3.08 68.94 -20.88
N TYR A 9 3.83 69.57 -19.95
CA TYR A 9 4.54 68.85 -18.91
C TYR A 9 3.57 68.25 -17.88
N GLU A 10 2.61 69.01 -17.38
CA GLU A 10 1.61 68.57 -16.45
C GLU A 10 0.72 67.43 -17.05
N MET A 11 0.37 67.51 -18.33
CA MET A 11 -0.39 66.49 -19.03
C MET A 11 0.40 65.18 -19.16
N LYS A 12 1.69 65.22 -19.43
CA LYS A 12 2.57 64.05 -19.48
C LYS A 12 2.74 63.42 -18.10
N LYS A 13 2.86 64.21 -17.02
CA LYS A 13 2.98 63.76 -15.65
C LYS A 13 1.72 63.01 -15.18
N ASN A 14 0.54 63.53 -15.52
CA ASN A 14 -0.71 62.89 -15.16
C ASN A 14 -0.95 61.56 -15.93
N ILE A 15 -0.53 61.47 -17.21
CA ILE A 15 -0.59 60.27 -18.03
C ILE A 15 0.39 59.20 -17.45
N LEU A 16 1.61 59.62 -17.03
CA LEU A 16 2.59 58.70 -16.43
C LEU A 16 2.09 58.16 -15.08
N LEU A 17 1.43 59.00 -14.26
CA LEU A 17 0.92 58.63 -12.96
C LEU A 17 -0.27 57.66 -13.10
N THR A 18 -1.17 57.86 -14.08
CA THR A 18 -2.28 56.93 -14.36
C THR A 18 -1.80 55.59 -14.94
N MET A 19 -0.78 55.56 -15.78
CA MET A 19 -0.17 54.33 -16.25
C MET A 19 0.53 53.55 -15.12
N LEU A 20 1.22 54.23 -14.19
CA LEU A 20 1.86 53.61 -13.04
C LEU A 20 0.83 53.01 -12.08
N LEU A 21 -0.34 53.69 -11.88
CA LEU A 21 -1.44 53.15 -11.06
C LEU A 21 -2.11 51.94 -11.68
N MET A 22 -2.27 51.88 -13.01
CA MET A 22 -2.83 50.74 -13.73
C MET A 22 -1.89 49.51 -13.69
N VAL A 23 -0.60 49.71 -13.76
CA VAL A 23 0.39 48.62 -13.65
C VAL A 23 0.42 48.07 -12.22
N ALA A 24 0.27 48.91 -11.19
CA ALA A 24 0.20 48.46 -9.79
C ALA A 24 -1.07 47.66 -9.50
N THR A 25 -2.23 47.99 -10.09
CA THR A 25 -3.47 47.24 -9.92
C THR A 25 -3.45 45.90 -10.65
N MET A 26 -2.80 45.79 -11.80
CA MET A 26 -2.62 44.51 -12.49
C MET A 26 -1.61 43.57 -11.78
N ALA A 27 -0.60 44.09 -11.13
CA ALA A 27 0.34 43.30 -10.34
C ALA A 27 -0.31 42.75 -9.05
N PHE A 28 -1.29 43.44 -8.45
CA PHE A 28 -2.01 42.94 -7.29
C PHE A 28 -3.10 41.91 -7.63
N ALA A 29 -3.68 41.94 -8.83
CA ALA A 29 -4.64 40.94 -9.29
C ALA A 29 -3.98 39.59 -9.68
N ALA A 30 -2.69 39.60 -10.05
CA ALA A 30 -1.94 38.41 -10.42
C ALA A 30 -1.37 37.63 -9.22
N CYS A 31 -1.43 38.18 -8.01
CA CYS A 31 -0.86 37.56 -6.79
C CYS A 31 -1.91 36.92 -5.87
N THR A 32 -3.22 36.96 -6.23
CA THR A 32 -4.28 36.35 -5.42
C THR A 32 -4.88 35.07 -5.99
N GLU A 33 -4.39 34.59 -7.13
CA GLU A 33 -4.80 33.30 -7.67
C GLU A 33 -3.63 32.33 -7.80
N LYS A 34 -3.11 31.85 -6.69
CA LYS A 34 -2.49 30.51 -6.54
C LYS A 34 -2.39 30.14 -5.06
N LYS A 35 -3.48 30.22 -4.32
CA LYS A 35 -3.74 29.18 -3.35
C LYS A 35 -4.31 28.03 -4.13
N GLY A 36 -3.42 27.27 -4.73
CA GLY A 36 -3.76 25.94 -5.18
C GLY A 36 -4.44 25.26 -4.00
N THR A 37 -5.69 24.95 -4.17
CA THR A 37 -6.36 23.93 -3.38
C THR A 37 -5.46 22.72 -3.54
N ALA A 38 -4.55 22.51 -2.59
CA ALA A 38 -3.96 21.20 -2.40
C ALA A 38 -5.20 20.33 -2.25
N MET A 39 -5.53 19.56 -3.28
CA MET A 39 -6.39 18.41 -3.12
C MET A 39 -5.80 17.67 -1.93
N ARG A 40 -6.44 17.78 -0.76
CA ARG A 40 -6.32 16.75 0.23
C ARG A 40 -6.77 15.51 -0.54
N GLN A 41 -5.80 14.77 -1.04
CA GLN A 41 -6.03 13.37 -1.32
C GLN A 41 -6.48 12.81 0.03
N ASN A 42 -7.79 12.72 0.15
CA ASN A 42 -8.42 11.93 1.18
C ASN A 42 -8.07 10.49 0.76
N THR A 43 -6.88 10.04 1.14
CA THR A 43 -6.46 8.65 1.02
C THR A 43 -7.20 7.87 2.09
N ALA A 44 -8.54 7.85 1.99
CA ALA A 44 -9.28 6.78 2.61
C ALA A 44 -8.69 5.49 2.02
N ALA A 45 -8.25 4.59 2.88
CA ALA A 45 -7.73 3.30 2.46
C ALA A 45 -8.76 2.67 1.52
N GLN A 46 -8.31 2.22 0.35
CA GLN A 46 -9.19 1.61 -0.64
C GLN A 46 -9.72 0.31 -0.04
N THR A 47 -11.04 0.17 -0.02
CA THR A 47 -11.74 -0.94 0.61
C THR A 47 -12.72 -1.57 -0.38
N ASP A 48 -12.60 -2.88 -0.56
CA ASP A 48 -13.50 -3.68 -1.40
C ASP A 48 -14.21 -4.74 -0.55
N THR A 49 -15.48 -4.99 -0.82
CA THR A 49 -16.31 -5.93 -0.06
C THR A 49 -16.83 -7.03 -0.96
N PHE A 50 -16.65 -8.27 -0.50
CA PHE A 50 -17.11 -9.49 -1.17
C PHE A 50 -17.95 -10.34 -0.21
N LYS A 51 -18.62 -11.33 -0.78
CA LYS A 51 -19.32 -12.37 -0.02
C LYS A 51 -18.91 -13.74 -0.52
N THR A 52 -18.73 -14.67 0.42
CA THR A 52 -18.57 -16.09 0.09
C THR A 52 -19.90 -16.69 -0.40
N LYS A 53 -19.84 -17.91 -0.91
CA LYS A 53 -21.07 -18.64 -1.33
C LYS A 53 -22.02 -18.91 -0.17
N SER A 54 -21.52 -19.03 1.06
CA SER A 54 -22.36 -19.20 2.26
C SER A 54 -22.90 -17.87 2.82
N GLY A 55 -22.51 -16.71 2.22
CA GLY A 55 -22.97 -15.38 2.60
C GLY A 55 -22.08 -14.64 3.61
N LYS A 56 -20.94 -15.23 4.05
CA LYS A 56 -19.97 -14.55 4.92
C LYS A 56 -19.36 -13.36 4.21
N THR A 57 -19.08 -12.30 4.97
CA THR A 57 -18.53 -11.06 4.42
C THR A 57 -17.00 -11.06 4.48
N ILE A 58 -16.36 -10.63 3.38
CA ILE A 58 -14.94 -10.40 3.29
C ILE A 58 -14.73 -8.93 2.94
N ILE A 59 -13.93 -8.21 3.71
CA ILE A 59 -13.57 -6.81 3.46
C ILE A 59 -12.06 -6.73 3.31
N PHE A 60 -11.59 -6.35 2.13
CA PHE A 60 -10.19 -6.06 1.87
C PHE A 60 -9.94 -4.57 2.03
N THR A 61 -8.84 -4.22 2.67
CA THR A 61 -8.37 -2.84 2.79
C THR A 61 -6.91 -2.80 2.39
N ALA A 62 -6.60 -2.15 1.26
CA ALA A 62 -5.24 -1.87 0.86
C ALA A 62 -4.68 -0.76 1.76
N ILE A 63 -3.68 -1.08 2.56
CA ILE A 63 -3.08 -0.12 3.50
C ILE A 63 -1.98 0.68 2.78
N LYS A 64 -0.96 -0.01 2.29
CA LYS A 64 0.13 0.52 1.49
C LYS A 64 1.07 -0.62 1.06
N HIS A 65 1.83 -0.40 0.00
CA HIS A 65 2.80 -1.38 -0.49
C HIS A 65 2.15 -2.77 -0.55
N ALA A 66 2.73 -3.77 0.09
CA ALA A 66 2.16 -5.11 0.21
C ALA A 66 1.27 -5.30 1.45
N SER A 67 1.08 -4.25 2.27
CA SER A 67 0.28 -4.35 3.50
C SER A 67 -1.21 -4.35 3.19
N ILE A 68 -1.88 -5.45 3.53
CA ILE A 68 -3.31 -5.69 3.30
C ILE A 68 -3.96 -6.10 4.62
N ARG A 69 -5.09 -5.47 4.94
CA ARG A 69 -5.98 -5.91 6.00
C ARG A 69 -7.18 -6.62 5.40
N ILE A 70 -7.51 -7.78 5.93
CA ILE A 70 -8.66 -8.58 5.52
C ILE A 70 -9.53 -8.81 6.75
N ASN A 71 -10.76 -8.29 6.75
CA ASN A 71 -11.75 -8.68 7.73
C ASN A 71 -12.62 -9.77 7.12
N PHE A 72 -12.58 -10.96 7.69
CA PHE A 72 -13.40 -12.08 7.27
C PHE A 72 -14.38 -12.47 8.37
N ASP A 73 -15.62 -12.06 8.21
CA ASP A 73 -16.72 -12.37 9.13
C ASP A 73 -16.35 -12.04 10.60
N GLY A 74 -15.74 -10.86 10.80
CA GLY A 74 -15.29 -10.35 12.10
C GLY A 74 -13.90 -10.80 12.55
N ARG A 75 -13.22 -11.69 11.83
CA ARG A 75 -11.83 -12.08 12.10
C ARG A 75 -10.87 -11.19 11.31
N GLU A 76 -9.83 -10.75 11.98
CA GLU A 76 -8.83 -9.84 11.41
C GLU A 76 -7.59 -10.60 10.95
N ILE A 77 -7.25 -10.45 9.69
CA ILE A 77 -6.07 -11.03 9.05
C ILE A 77 -5.24 -9.88 8.50
N GLU A 78 -3.98 -9.80 8.86
CA GLU A 78 -3.05 -8.79 8.38
C GLU A 78 -1.95 -9.47 7.55
N VAL A 79 -1.66 -8.90 6.39
CA VAL A 79 -0.62 -9.38 5.48
C VAL A 79 0.48 -8.34 5.40
N ASP A 80 1.72 -8.76 5.54
CA ASP A 80 2.93 -7.94 5.44
C ASP A 80 2.78 -6.54 6.09
N PRO A 81 2.44 -6.46 7.39
CA PRO A 81 2.18 -5.19 8.03
C PRO A 81 3.48 -4.41 8.20
N VAL A 82 3.58 -3.22 7.58
CA VAL A 82 4.75 -2.35 7.62
C VAL A 82 4.36 -0.93 8.04
N ARG A 83 5.02 -0.46 9.10
CA ARG A 83 4.83 0.87 9.65
C ARG A 83 5.68 1.93 8.93
N GLY A 84 6.94 1.59 8.67
CA GLY A 84 8.00 2.56 8.37
C GLY A 84 7.96 3.22 7.00
N LEU A 85 7.29 2.65 6.01
CA LEU A 85 7.15 3.26 4.68
C LEU A 85 6.26 4.50 4.74
N LYS A 86 6.59 5.53 3.96
CA LYS A 86 5.79 6.77 3.93
C LYS A 86 4.56 6.64 3.02
N PRO A 87 3.38 7.16 3.44
CA PRO A 87 3.11 7.72 4.76
C PRO A 87 3.21 6.64 5.86
N THR A 88 3.69 7.00 7.06
CA THR A 88 3.79 6.04 8.17
C THR A 88 2.42 5.57 8.62
N THR A 89 2.32 4.29 9.01
CA THR A 89 1.08 3.69 9.52
C THR A 89 1.22 3.40 11.01
N ASP A 90 0.24 3.81 11.79
CA ASP A 90 0.18 3.50 13.23
C ASP A 90 -0.78 2.32 13.44
N TYR A 91 -0.23 1.12 13.49
CA TYR A 91 -0.99 -0.11 13.68
C TYR A 91 -1.55 -0.28 15.11
N SER A 92 -1.13 0.54 16.09
CA SER A 92 -1.75 0.53 17.41
C SER A 92 -3.22 0.94 17.39
N ARG A 93 -3.66 1.60 16.34
CA ARG A 93 -5.03 2.07 16.12
C ARG A 93 -5.90 1.07 15.35
N PHE A 94 -5.30 -0.04 14.91
CA PHE A 94 -6.01 -1.11 14.18
C PHE A 94 -6.57 -2.14 15.17
N PRO A 95 -7.62 -2.88 14.79
CA PRO A 95 -8.05 -4.05 15.53
C PRO A 95 -6.90 -5.04 15.68
N LYS A 96 -6.90 -5.79 16.79
CA LYS A 96 -5.91 -6.85 17.00
C LYS A 96 -6.17 -8.01 16.05
N ALA A 97 -5.11 -8.49 15.41
CA ALA A 97 -5.19 -9.56 14.41
C ALA A 97 -5.42 -10.93 15.04
N ASP A 98 -6.27 -11.73 14.39
CA ASP A 98 -6.36 -13.17 14.64
C ASP A 98 -5.23 -13.92 13.92
N PHE A 99 -4.91 -13.47 12.70
CA PHE A 99 -3.85 -14.03 11.88
C PHE A 99 -2.96 -12.91 11.32
N ILE A 100 -1.64 -13.14 11.30
CA ILE A 100 -0.66 -12.28 10.63
C ILE A 100 0.12 -13.16 9.67
N LEU A 101 0.10 -12.81 8.39
CA LEU A 101 0.81 -13.51 7.31
C LEU A 101 1.98 -12.65 6.87
N VAL A 102 3.19 -13.21 6.86
CA VAL A 102 4.40 -12.50 6.41
C VAL A 102 5.07 -13.32 5.31
N THR A 103 5.14 -12.74 4.12
CA THR A 103 5.61 -13.43 2.93
C THR A 103 7.11 -13.71 2.97
N HIS A 104 7.91 -12.70 3.36
CA HIS A 104 9.37 -12.81 3.44
C HIS A 104 9.99 -11.74 4.37
N GLU A 105 11.31 -11.83 4.58
CA GLU A 105 12.03 -11.09 5.61
C GLU A 105 12.45 -9.67 5.25
N HIS A 106 12.20 -9.15 4.05
CA HIS A 106 12.59 -7.80 3.71
C HIS A 106 11.88 -6.78 4.60
N PHE A 107 12.55 -5.65 4.85
CA PHE A 107 12.11 -4.62 5.81
C PHE A 107 10.78 -3.97 5.46
N ASP A 108 10.40 -4.03 4.20
CA ASP A 108 9.15 -3.51 3.64
C ASP A 108 8.00 -4.53 3.62
N HIS A 109 8.24 -5.73 4.21
CA HIS A 109 7.24 -6.79 4.43
C HIS A 109 7.22 -7.28 5.88
N CYS A 110 8.36 -7.33 6.57
CA CYS A 110 8.51 -7.87 7.92
C CYS A 110 8.89 -6.79 8.94
N ASP A 111 7.91 -6.03 9.44
CA ASP A 111 8.11 -5.02 10.49
C ASP A 111 7.67 -5.57 11.84
N THR A 112 8.64 -5.96 12.68
CA THR A 112 8.38 -6.54 14.01
C THR A 112 7.66 -5.57 14.96
N ILE A 113 7.73 -4.25 14.73
CA ILE A 113 7.00 -3.28 15.56
C ILE A 113 5.53 -3.26 15.13
N ALA A 114 5.24 -3.24 13.82
CA ALA A 114 3.88 -3.36 13.31
C ALA A 114 3.21 -4.66 13.79
N ILE A 115 3.93 -5.79 13.69
CA ILE A 115 3.46 -7.09 14.16
C ILE A 115 3.11 -7.03 15.65
N ARG A 116 4.01 -6.50 16.52
CA ARG A 116 3.72 -6.34 17.96
C ARG A 116 2.55 -5.42 18.26
N GLN A 117 2.31 -4.40 17.43
CA GLN A 117 1.17 -3.53 17.58
C GLN A 117 -0.16 -4.22 17.24
N LEU A 118 -0.13 -5.20 16.34
CA LEU A 118 -1.32 -5.93 15.87
C LEU A 118 -1.63 -7.17 16.71
N GLU A 119 -0.63 -7.81 17.28
CA GLU A 119 -0.81 -9.09 17.95
C GLU A 119 -1.58 -9.01 19.29
N LYS A 120 -2.26 -10.09 19.59
CA LYS A 120 -2.85 -10.47 20.88
C LYS A 120 -2.35 -11.87 21.28
N PRO A 121 -2.54 -12.33 22.51
CA PRO A 121 -2.01 -13.64 22.96
C PRO A 121 -2.43 -14.83 22.07
N THR A 122 -3.57 -14.73 21.40
CA THR A 122 -4.12 -15.78 20.53
C THR A 122 -3.76 -15.62 19.06
N THR A 123 -3.02 -14.57 18.69
CA THR A 123 -2.66 -14.33 17.28
C THR A 123 -1.76 -15.46 16.75
N VAL A 124 -2.13 -16.01 15.61
CA VAL A 124 -1.31 -16.96 14.86
C VAL A 124 -0.53 -16.19 13.79
N ILE A 125 0.79 -16.26 13.85
CA ILE A 125 1.68 -15.69 12.84
C ILE A 125 2.12 -16.83 11.92
N VAL A 126 1.97 -16.65 10.60
CA VAL A 126 2.41 -17.58 9.54
C VAL A 126 3.44 -16.88 8.68
N THR A 127 4.58 -17.55 8.44
CA THR A 127 5.69 -16.91 7.75
C THR A 127 6.73 -17.90 7.22
N ASN A 128 7.79 -17.41 6.55
CA ASN A 128 8.96 -18.24 6.22
C ASN A 128 9.94 -18.37 7.41
N ALA A 129 10.94 -19.22 7.27
CA ALA A 129 11.90 -19.52 8.34
C ALA A 129 12.73 -18.29 8.77
N ASN A 130 13.05 -17.38 7.86
CA ASN A 130 13.85 -16.19 8.17
C ASN A 130 13.03 -15.17 8.97
N CYS A 131 11.81 -14.91 8.58
CA CYS A 131 10.89 -14.05 9.34
C CYS A 131 10.65 -14.61 10.76
N ALA A 132 10.42 -15.93 10.89
CA ALA A 132 10.23 -16.55 12.21
C ALA A 132 11.41 -16.30 13.14
N LYS A 133 12.65 -16.33 12.64
CA LYS A 133 13.86 -15.98 13.39
C LYS A 133 13.89 -14.51 13.81
N ILE A 134 13.52 -13.59 12.89
CA ILE A 134 13.51 -12.14 13.14
C ILE A 134 12.41 -11.77 14.14
N ILE A 135 11.23 -12.35 14.01
CA ILE A 135 10.08 -12.11 14.89
C ILE A 135 10.28 -12.80 16.26
N GLY A 136 11.06 -13.89 16.31
CA GLY A 136 11.29 -14.73 17.47
C GLY A 136 10.18 -15.78 17.70
N LYS A 137 9.22 -15.90 16.78
CA LYS A 137 8.10 -16.86 16.80
C LYS A 137 7.41 -16.91 15.44
N GLY A 138 6.44 -17.81 15.27
CA GLY A 138 5.62 -17.97 14.08
C GLY A 138 5.57 -19.43 13.62
N LYS A 139 4.53 -19.77 12.91
CA LYS A 139 4.39 -21.04 12.19
C LYS A 139 5.11 -20.91 10.86
N VAL A 140 6.19 -21.65 10.68
CA VAL A 140 6.97 -21.66 9.45
C VAL A 140 6.23 -22.48 8.39
N MET A 141 6.10 -21.91 7.19
CA MET A 141 5.67 -22.62 5.99
C MET A 141 6.75 -22.55 4.91
N HIS A 142 6.87 -23.62 4.15
CA HIS A 142 7.71 -23.71 2.97
C HIS A 142 6.82 -23.82 1.71
N ASN A 143 7.37 -23.53 0.55
CA ASN A 143 6.62 -23.67 -0.71
C ASN A 143 6.04 -25.08 -0.84
N GLY A 144 4.73 -25.19 -1.04
CA GLY A 144 3.98 -26.44 -1.13
C GLY A 144 3.30 -26.88 0.16
N ASP A 145 3.58 -26.20 1.30
CA ASP A 145 2.90 -26.51 2.55
C ASP A 145 1.45 -26.03 2.54
N HIS A 146 0.60 -26.80 3.22
CA HIS A 146 -0.81 -26.50 3.48
C HIS A 146 -1.08 -26.46 4.98
N MET A 147 -1.88 -25.48 5.43
CA MET A 147 -2.24 -25.35 6.85
C MET A 147 -3.70 -24.95 7.01
N LYS A 148 -4.38 -25.58 7.97
CA LYS A 148 -5.69 -25.14 8.45
C LYS A 148 -5.48 -24.12 9.58
N LEU A 149 -6.02 -22.91 9.41
CA LEU A 149 -5.98 -21.83 10.40
C LEU A 149 -7.25 -21.80 11.26
N ALA A 150 -8.41 -22.08 10.65
CA ALA A 150 -9.70 -22.24 11.30
C ALA A 150 -10.54 -23.21 10.47
N ASP A 151 -11.76 -23.54 10.92
CA ASP A 151 -12.62 -24.51 10.22
C ASP A 151 -12.96 -24.08 8.79
N ASP A 152 -13.02 -22.79 8.56
CA ASP A 152 -13.35 -22.16 7.28
C ASP A 152 -12.21 -21.29 6.72
N ILE A 153 -10.98 -21.42 7.26
CA ILE A 153 -9.79 -20.73 6.79
C ILE A 153 -8.65 -21.71 6.60
N THR A 154 -8.15 -21.82 5.38
CA THR A 154 -6.90 -22.55 5.07
C THR A 154 -5.92 -21.65 4.32
N ILE A 155 -4.66 -22.02 4.36
CA ILE A 155 -3.56 -21.31 3.67
C ILE A 155 -2.64 -22.33 3.00
N ASP A 156 -2.29 -22.06 1.75
CA ASP A 156 -1.28 -22.78 0.98
C ASP A 156 -0.10 -21.82 0.74
N ALA A 157 1.13 -22.27 1.02
CA ALA A 157 2.33 -21.53 0.67
C ALA A 157 2.76 -21.91 -0.76
N VAL A 158 2.88 -20.92 -1.61
CA VAL A 158 3.30 -21.09 -3.01
C VAL A 158 4.65 -20.40 -3.26
N PRO A 159 5.42 -20.81 -4.28
CA PRO A 159 6.69 -20.16 -4.59
C PRO A 159 6.53 -18.66 -4.88
N ALA A 160 7.50 -17.87 -4.39
CA ALA A 160 7.70 -16.49 -4.76
C ALA A 160 9.22 -16.28 -4.94
N TYR A 161 9.67 -15.90 -6.14
CA TYR A 161 11.10 -15.72 -6.41
C TYR A 161 11.34 -14.94 -7.70
N ASN A 162 12.60 -14.52 -7.91
CA ASN A 162 13.03 -13.83 -9.13
C ASN A 162 13.71 -14.80 -10.09
N ILE A 163 13.47 -14.59 -11.40
CA ILE A 163 14.05 -15.37 -12.51
C ILE A 163 14.97 -14.54 -13.42
N THR A 164 14.91 -13.20 -13.33
CA THR A 164 15.79 -12.32 -14.11
C THR A 164 17.24 -12.49 -13.68
N PRO A 165 18.19 -12.77 -14.62
CA PRO A 165 19.60 -12.95 -14.31
C PRO A 165 20.17 -11.79 -13.46
N GLY A 166 20.78 -12.15 -12.31
CA GLY A 166 21.35 -11.20 -11.33
C GLY A 166 20.37 -10.62 -10.33
N LYS A 167 19.07 -10.91 -10.48
CA LYS A 167 18.01 -10.50 -9.52
C LYS A 167 17.64 -11.60 -8.53
N GLU A 168 17.99 -12.86 -8.79
CA GLU A 168 17.64 -14.04 -7.98
C GLU A 168 18.14 -13.91 -6.53
N LYS A 169 19.21 -13.15 -6.31
CA LYS A 169 19.77 -12.91 -4.98
C LYS A 169 18.81 -12.14 -4.04
N TYR A 170 17.89 -11.35 -4.59
CA TYR A 170 16.91 -10.60 -3.79
C TYR A 170 15.79 -11.51 -3.32
N HIS A 171 15.28 -12.36 -4.22
CA HIS A 171 14.23 -13.34 -3.94
C HIS A 171 14.63 -14.69 -4.52
N PRO A 172 15.49 -15.45 -3.79
CA PRO A 172 15.97 -16.75 -4.29
C PRO A 172 14.86 -17.80 -4.23
N LYS A 173 14.83 -18.69 -5.23
CA LYS A 173 13.85 -19.78 -5.29
C LYS A 173 13.87 -20.65 -4.02
N GLY A 174 12.68 -20.89 -3.47
CA GLY A 174 12.48 -21.78 -2.31
C GLY A 174 12.64 -21.10 -0.94
N ARG A 175 12.94 -19.79 -0.87
CA ARG A 175 13.07 -19.05 0.39
C ARG A 175 11.76 -18.35 0.78
N ASP A 176 11.16 -17.62 -0.17
CA ASP A 176 10.04 -16.73 0.06
C ASP A 176 8.72 -17.40 -0.32
N ASN A 177 7.65 -16.99 0.32
CA ASN A 177 6.31 -17.50 0.08
C ASN A 177 5.41 -16.44 -0.52
N GLY A 178 4.65 -16.81 -1.56
CA GLY A 178 3.32 -16.30 -1.77
C GLY A 178 2.32 -17.15 -0.99
N PHE A 179 1.09 -16.69 -0.87
CA PHE A 179 0.04 -17.43 -0.17
C PHE A 179 -1.24 -17.52 -0.99
N ILE A 180 -1.91 -18.67 -0.94
CA ILE A 180 -3.31 -18.79 -1.33
C ILE A 180 -4.13 -18.97 -0.06
N LEU A 181 -4.84 -17.91 0.32
CA LEU A 181 -5.71 -17.91 1.48
C LEU A 181 -7.12 -18.29 1.01
N THR A 182 -7.70 -19.36 1.59
CA THR A 182 -9.07 -19.79 1.29
C THR A 182 -9.98 -19.47 2.47
N LEU A 183 -10.97 -18.62 2.22
CA LEU A 183 -11.93 -18.09 3.19
C LEU A 183 -13.32 -18.63 2.84
N ASP A 184 -13.75 -19.72 3.50
CA ASP A 184 -15.05 -20.36 3.21
C ASP A 184 -15.25 -20.63 1.70
N GLY A 185 -14.20 -21.14 1.05
CA GLY A 185 -14.17 -21.44 -0.38
C GLY A 185 -13.84 -20.26 -1.30
N PHE A 186 -13.80 -19.02 -0.81
CA PHE A 186 -13.32 -17.84 -1.55
C PHE A 186 -11.79 -17.81 -1.50
N ARG A 187 -11.15 -17.79 -2.68
CA ARG A 187 -9.69 -17.96 -2.81
C ARG A 187 -8.99 -16.66 -3.13
N VAL A 188 -8.04 -16.28 -2.29
CA VAL A 188 -7.26 -15.06 -2.40
C VAL A 188 -5.80 -15.44 -2.65
N TYR A 189 -5.23 -14.98 -3.76
CA TYR A 189 -3.80 -15.14 -4.04
C TYR A 189 -3.05 -13.87 -3.63
N ILE A 190 -2.01 -14.03 -2.82
CA ILE A 190 -1.09 -12.99 -2.39
C ILE A 190 0.28 -13.41 -2.89
N SER A 191 0.82 -12.69 -3.88
CA SER A 191 2.03 -13.12 -4.57
C SER A 191 3.30 -13.04 -3.70
N GLY A 192 3.33 -12.13 -2.72
CA GLY A 192 4.59 -11.68 -2.16
C GLY A 192 5.42 -10.98 -3.24
N ASP A 193 6.72 -10.84 -3.02
CA ASP A 193 7.63 -10.32 -4.03
C ASP A 193 8.12 -11.46 -4.94
N THR A 194 7.70 -11.42 -6.17
CA THR A 194 8.02 -12.44 -7.18
C THR A 194 7.95 -11.85 -8.58
N GLU A 195 8.76 -12.35 -9.48
CA GLU A 195 8.56 -12.16 -10.93
C GLU A 195 7.49 -13.14 -11.45
N ASP A 196 7.13 -13.02 -12.73
CA ASP A 196 6.21 -13.94 -13.42
C ASP A 196 6.87 -15.32 -13.60
N ILE A 197 6.77 -16.15 -12.58
CA ILE A 197 7.37 -17.48 -12.51
C ILE A 197 6.46 -18.55 -13.13
N PRO A 198 7.03 -19.63 -13.69
CA PRO A 198 6.23 -20.69 -14.35
C PRO A 198 5.17 -21.31 -13.45
N GLU A 199 5.44 -21.43 -12.16
CA GLU A 199 4.52 -22.02 -11.17
C GLU A 199 3.20 -21.24 -11.05
N MET A 200 3.19 -19.91 -11.34
CA MET A 200 1.97 -19.11 -11.34
C MET A 200 0.93 -19.61 -12.36
N GLY A 201 1.37 -20.20 -13.46
CA GLY A 201 0.50 -20.82 -14.44
C GLY A 201 -0.35 -21.98 -13.88
N ASN A 202 0.03 -22.57 -12.74
CA ASN A 202 -0.67 -23.66 -12.06
C ASN A 202 -1.67 -23.15 -11.01
N ILE A 203 -1.64 -21.86 -10.65
CA ILE A 203 -2.58 -21.25 -9.70
C ILE A 203 -3.92 -21.06 -10.40
N LYS A 204 -4.97 -21.70 -9.90
CA LYS A 204 -6.29 -21.72 -10.53
C LYS A 204 -7.39 -21.36 -9.53
N ASN A 205 -8.55 -20.96 -10.08
CA ASN A 205 -9.76 -20.68 -9.30
C ASN A 205 -9.54 -19.62 -8.22
N ILE A 206 -8.87 -18.52 -8.58
CA ILE A 206 -8.63 -17.37 -7.71
C ILE A 206 -9.76 -16.35 -7.93
N ASP A 207 -10.39 -15.92 -6.83
CA ASP A 207 -11.43 -14.89 -6.84
C ASP A 207 -10.83 -13.48 -6.77
N VAL A 208 -9.74 -13.29 -5.98
CA VAL A 208 -9.01 -12.03 -5.86
C VAL A 208 -7.51 -12.32 -5.83
N ALA A 209 -6.71 -11.50 -6.52
CA ALA A 209 -5.25 -11.58 -6.49
C ALA A 209 -4.63 -10.22 -6.11
N PHE A 210 -3.67 -10.26 -5.20
CA PHE A 210 -2.76 -9.16 -4.88
C PHE A 210 -1.40 -9.51 -5.47
N LEU A 211 -1.01 -8.77 -6.50
CA LEU A 211 0.20 -9.07 -7.29
C LEU A 211 1.26 -8.01 -7.08
N SER A 212 2.51 -8.45 -6.99
CA SER A 212 3.67 -7.56 -7.05
C SER A 212 3.75 -6.91 -8.44
N THR A 213 3.90 -5.58 -8.50
CA THR A 213 3.96 -4.81 -9.74
C THR A 213 5.19 -3.91 -9.82
N ASN A 214 6.15 -4.09 -8.92
CA ASN A 214 7.34 -3.25 -8.80
C ASN A 214 8.50 -3.72 -9.71
N GLN A 215 8.20 -4.21 -10.90
CA GLN A 215 9.22 -4.58 -11.89
C GLN A 215 10.05 -3.35 -12.31
N PRO A 216 11.38 -3.43 -12.43
CA PRO A 216 12.25 -4.63 -12.28
C PRO A 216 12.88 -4.75 -10.88
N PHE A 217 12.26 -4.25 -9.84
CA PHE A 217 12.85 -4.15 -8.48
C PHE A 217 12.39 -5.27 -7.51
N THR A 218 11.41 -6.05 -7.91
CA THR A 218 10.99 -7.25 -7.15
C THR A 218 11.82 -8.44 -7.52
#